data_2061c8d80bfe4610bbb0a4c4ef241363
#
_entry.id   2061c8d80bfe4610bbb0a4c4ef241363
#
_cell.length_a   1.000
_cell.length_b   1.000
_cell.length_c   1.000
_cell.angle_alpha   90.00
_cell.angle_beta   90.00
_cell.angle_gamma   90.00
#
_symmetry.space_group_name_H-M   'P 1'
#
loop_
_entity.id
_entity.type
_entity.pdbx_description
1 polymer ?
#
loop_
_entity_poly.entity_id
_entity_poly.type
_entity_poly.pdbx_seq_one_letter_code
_entity_poly.pdbx_strand_id
1 'polypeptide(L)'
;MRRHPDSGPVPAVLLALLAMLVGWPAPSPAPAWAQGVDHAAHDSHLAPGADDLGNVDFQASCAPAVQEDFDRAVALLHHMMYEQSRSAFEAIVEADPGCAMAHWGVATTLFQPLWPARPDAETRKRGWSAVETARELGPETDRERALLDATSAFFEDPDADAWWPRIERWAESMEAAYRTHPDDLEIAAFHGLALLAAGQVADDQLAENARAAEVLSAVHEREPHHPGAIHYTIHADDATGRADRHLHMVEQYGEIAPMVPHALHMPSHIYVRLGEWPEVIEWNRKSADAAVEHPVGDRVSFHHVHALDYMLYGHLQRGDDEQAAAVLDEAWAVGTYQEDFITAYHLAVMPARMAVERRAWEEAARIEPGVPDYLSWDGYLWPKAISLFARGLGGAHTGDLAKAREAESTMAELERQAREAGERAFASYIGIDRLILAGWIAHAEGDPEAAERHMKEAADLEDGVEKHPVSPGSLLPPREALGDLLMAQERHAEARHAYEASLDVWPGRYNSLLGAARAARAAGDEEGARAHYQALMNVVEDARRDRPGVQEAASMVGVGGS
;
A
#
# COMPACT_ATOMS: atom_id res chain seq x y z
N MET A 1 -55.46 -14.62 -48.45
CA MET A 1 -56.70 -13.91 -48.93
C MET A 1 -57.07 -12.87 -47.88
N ARG A 2 -57.14 -11.59 -48.33
CA ARG A 2 -57.92 -10.44 -47.76
C ARG A 2 -57.52 -9.96 -46.32
N ARG A 3 -57.25 -8.75 -46.01
CA ARG A 3 -57.15 -7.38 -46.63
C ARG A 3 -56.98 -6.47 -45.43
N HIS A 4 -56.09 -5.53 -45.53
CA HIS A 4 -56.13 -4.30 -44.72
C HIS A 4 -57.41 -3.49 -44.95
N PRO A 5 -57.82 -2.63 -44.02
CA PRO A 5 -57.70 -1.19 -44.26
C PRO A 5 -57.34 -0.38 -43.01
N ASP A 6 -56.56 0.59 -43.21
CA ASP A 6 -56.76 2.03 -43.34
C ASP A 6 -56.66 2.89 -42.06
N SER A 7 -55.77 3.79 -42.22
CA SER A 7 -55.35 4.96 -41.47
C SER A 7 -56.46 6.00 -41.22
N GLY A 8 -56.43 6.64 -40.05
CA GLY A 8 -57.11 7.90 -39.77
C GLY A 8 -56.37 8.67 -38.65
N PRO A 9 -56.21 9.99 -38.80
CA PRO A 9 -55.38 10.79 -37.91
C PRO A 9 -56.14 11.25 -36.66
N VAL A 10 -55.46 11.29 -35.50
CA VAL A 10 -55.95 11.84 -34.23
C VAL A 10 -55.25 13.19 -33.94
N PRO A 11 -55.98 14.22 -33.50
CA PRO A 11 -55.46 15.58 -33.42
C PRO A 11 -54.61 15.84 -32.18
N ALA A 12 -53.63 16.73 -32.35
CA ALA A 12 -52.76 17.25 -31.30
C ALA A 12 -53.55 18.08 -30.27
N VAL A 13 -53.49 17.68 -29.00
CA VAL A 13 -53.93 18.49 -27.86
C VAL A 13 -52.71 19.18 -27.28
N LEU A 14 -52.70 20.51 -27.35
CA LEU A 14 -51.73 21.38 -26.68
C LEU A 14 -52.00 21.31 -25.16
N LEU A 15 -51.03 20.77 -24.39
CA LEU A 15 -50.95 20.95 -22.94
C LEU A 15 -49.86 21.99 -22.66
N ALA A 16 -50.31 23.16 -22.19
CA ALA A 16 -49.40 24.18 -21.63
C ALA A 16 -48.94 23.73 -20.25
N LEU A 17 -47.64 23.39 -20.10
CA LEU A 17 -46.98 23.15 -18.81
C LEU A 17 -46.43 24.47 -18.29
N LEU A 18 -46.97 24.92 -17.15
CA LEU A 18 -46.41 25.98 -16.31
C LEU A 18 -45.08 25.47 -15.72
N ALA A 19 -43.97 26.02 -16.17
CA ALA A 19 -42.68 25.80 -15.55
C ALA A 19 -42.57 26.67 -14.29
N MET A 20 -42.61 26.05 -13.10
CA MET A 20 -42.16 26.68 -11.86
C MET A 20 -40.62 26.68 -11.90
N LEU A 21 -40.05 27.88 -11.95
CA LEU A 21 -38.63 28.14 -11.75
C LEU A 21 -38.26 27.83 -10.29
N VAL A 22 -37.78 26.64 -10.03
CA VAL A 22 -36.99 26.35 -8.82
C VAL A 22 -35.56 26.74 -9.18
N GLY A 23 -35.07 27.83 -8.58
CA GLY A 23 -33.71 28.30 -8.77
C GLY A 23 -32.70 27.27 -8.21
N TRP A 24 -31.93 26.66 -9.07
CA TRP A 24 -30.71 25.95 -8.69
C TRP A 24 -29.69 26.98 -8.25
N PRO A 25 -28.95 26.76 -7.13
CA PRO A 25 -27.84 27.62 -6.80
C PRO A 25 -26.77 27.50 -7.90
N ALA A 26 -26.19 28.62 -8.27
CA ALA A 26 -25.06 28.64 -9.21
C ALA A 26 -23.88 27.81 -8.67
N PRO A 27 -23.16 27.09 -9.51
CA PRO A 27 -21.95 26.38 -9.07
C PRO A 27 -20.94 27.37 -8.50
N SER A 28 -20.37 27.02 -7.36
CA SER A 28 -19.27 27.77 -6.74
C SER A 28 -18.09 27.87 -7.71
N PRO A 29 -17.32 28.98 -7.73
CA PRO A 29 -16.14 29.07 -8.56
C PRO A 29 -15.14 28.00 -8.16
N ALA A 30 -14.56 27.32 -9.17
CA ALA A 30 -13.49 26.34 -9.00
C ALA A 30 -12.30 26.96 -8.25
N PRO A 31 -11.63 26.22 -7.38
CA PRO A 31 -10.47 26.71 -6.66
C PRO A 31 -9.36 27.13 -7.64
N ALA A 32 -8.52 28.08 -7.23
CA ALA A 32 -7.56 28.80 -8.10
C ALA A 32 -6.51 27.91 -8.79
N TRP A 33 -6.34 26.65 -8.36
CA TRP A 33 -5.47 25.69 -9.03
C TRP A 33 -6.09 25.03 -10.29
N ALA A 34 -7.39 25.16 -10.50
CA ALA A 34 -8.10 24.59 -11.65
C ALA A 34 -8.11 25.50 -12.90
N GLN A 35 -7.39 26.63 -12.89
CA GLN A 35 -7.31 27.54 -14.00
C GLN A 35 -5.94 27.48 -14.68
N GLY A 36 -5.89 26.73 -15.78
CA GLY A 36 -4.91 26.93 -16.84
C GLY A 36 -3.68 26.03 -16.80
N VAL A 37 -3.82 24.79 -17.21
CA VAL A 37 -2.71 24.09 -17.89
C VAL A 37 -3.08 24.03 -19.36
N ASP A 38 -2.35 24.79 -20.15
CA ASP A 38 -2.46 24.83 -21.61
C ASP A 38 -1.88 23.53 -22.17
N HIS A 39 -2.73 22.61 -22.66
CA HIS A 39 -2.32 21.33 -23.25
C HIS A 39 -1.76 21.51 -24.67
N ALA A 40 -0.67 22.24 -24.79
CA ALA A 40 0.05 22.35 -26.07
C ALA A 40 1.57 22.43 -25.85
N ALA A 41 2.18 21.30 -25.51
CA ALA A 41 3.58 20.97 -25.81
C ALA A 41 3.85 19.54 -25.32
N HIS A 42 3.54 18.54 -26.14
CA HIS A 42 4.15 17.22 -26.02
C HIS A 42 5.58 17.33 -26.54
N ASP A 43 6.51 17.64 -25.65
CA ASP A 43 7.92 17.33 -25.82
C ASP A 43 8.55 17.16 -24.45
N SER A 44 9.04 15.93 -24.19
CA SER A 44 10.01 15.58 -23.15
C SER A 44 9.78 16.24 -21.77
N HIS A 45 8.79 15.81 -21.03
CA HIS A 45 8.81 16.03 -19.58
C HIS A 45 9.92 15.17 -18.98
N LEU A 46 11.04 15.81 -18.85
CA LEU A 46 12.23 15.35 -18.17
C LEU A 46 11.81 14.86 -16.79
N ALA A 47 11.96 13.55 -16.58
CA ALA A 47 12.13 13.04 -15.23
C ALA A 47 13.18 13.89 -14.50
N PRO A 48 13.24 13.94 -13.16
CA PRO A 48 14.21 14.72 -12.39
C PRO A 48 15.62 14.64 -12.97
N GLY A 49 16.42 15.69 -12.88
CA GLY A 49 17.83 15.68 -13.31
C GLY A 49 18.63 14.58 -12.60
N ALA A 50 19.80 14.20 -13.10
CA ALA A 50 20.61 13.16 -12.47
C ALA A 50 20.91 13.47 -10.99
N ASP A 51 21.08 14.75 -10.65
CA ASP A 51 21.35 15.24 -9.29
C ASP A 51 20.16 15.07 -8.31
N ASP A 52 18.96 14.76 -8.83
CA ASP A 52 17.74 14.62 -8.02
C ASP A 52 17.35 13.15 -7.76
N LEU A 53 18.23 12.19 -8.05
CA LEU A 53 17.98 10.75 -7.90
C LEU A 53 18.98 10.03 -6.97
N GLY A 54 19.85 10.76 -6.31
CA GLY A 54 20.98 10.18 -5.57
C GLY A 54 22.12 9.74 -6.49
N ASN A 55 23.08 8.98 -5.96
CA ASN A 55 24.30 8.61 -6.65
C ASN A 55 24.28 7.13 -7.07
N VAL A 56 24.40 6.90 -8.38
CA VAL A 56 24.59 5.59 -9.00
C VAL A 56 25.82 5.67 -9.92
N ASP A 57 26.72 4.71 -9.82
CA ASP A 57 27.88 4.55 -10.69
C ASP A 57 27.95 3.10 -11.19
N PHE A 58 27.09 2.80 -12.18
CA PHE A 58 26.89 1.41 -12.61
C PHE A 58 28.04 0.87 -13.46
N GLN A 59 28.76 1.67 -14.20
CA GLN A 59 29.86 1.28 -15.09
C GLN A 59 29.43 0.19 -16.10
N ALA A 60 28.48 0.52 -17.00
CA ALA A 60 28.05 -0.39 -18.07
C ALA A 60 29.04 -0.41 -19.23
N SER A 61 29.26 -1.60 -19.84
CA SER A 61 30.05 -1.77 -21.09
C SER A 61 29.20 -1.35 -22.30
N CYS A 62 28.75 -0.09 -22.33
CA CYS A 62 27.98 0.53 -23.41
C CYS A 62 28.76 1.70 -23.99
N ALA A 63 28.26 2.34 -25.04
CA ALA A 63 28.88 3.54 -25.57
C ALA A 63 28.98 4.62 -24.48
N PRO A 64 30.15 5.31 -24.35
CA PRO A 64 30.30 6.32 -23.30
C PRO A 64 29.26 7.45 -23.32
N ALA A 65 28.64 7.67 -24.48
CA ALA A 65 27.61 8.71 -24.66
C ALA A 65 26.29 8.40 -23.94
N VAL A 66 26.02 7.14 -23.57
CA VAL A 66 24.79 6.73 -22.86
C VAL A 66 25.02 6.40 -21.39
N GLN A 67 26.23 6.58 -20.85
CA GLN A 67 26.53 6.18 -19.46
C GLN A 67 25.73 6.97 -18.43
N GLU A 68 25.59 8.27 -18.60
CA GLU A 68 24.81 9.14 -17.71
C GLU A 68 23.31 8.73 -17.72
N ASP A 69 22.76 8.45 -18.90
CA ASP A 69 21.38 7.96 -19.04
C ASP A 69 21.21 6.57 -18.41
N PHE A 70 22.25 5.73 -18.45
CA PHE A 70 22.25 4.41 -17.84
C PHE A 70 22.22 4.49 -16.31
N ASP A 71 23.10 5.30 -15.70
CA ASP A 71 23.14 5.52 -14.26
C ASP A 71 21.79 6.07 -13.75
N ARG A 72 21.22 7.02 -14.51
CA ARG A 72 19.87 7.53 -14.26
C ARG A 72 18.79 6.44 -14.33
N ALA A 73 18.81 5.56 -15.34
CA ALA A 73 17.84 4.48 -15.48
C ALA A 73 17.92 3.50 -14.30
N VAL A 74 19.14 3.18 -13.81
CA VAL A 74 19.36 2.36 -12.62
C VAL A 74 18.88 3.07 -11.35
N ALA A 75 19.14 4.37 -11.20
CA ALA A 75 18.63 5.14 -10.07
C ALA A 75 17.09 5.10 -10.00
N LEU A 76 16.40 5.30 -11.12
CA LEU A 76 14.95 5.14 -11.22
C LEU A 76 14.49 3.73 -10.84
N LEU A 77 15.25 2.70 -11.22
CA LEU A 77 14.97 1.31 -10.86
C LEU A 77 15.07 1.11 -9.34
N HIS A 78 16.09 1.66 -8.70
CA HIS A 78 16.24 1.64 -7.22
C HIS A 78 15.12 2.39 -6.51
N HIS A 79 14.55 3.43 -7.12
CA HIS A 79 13.37 4.12 -6.62
C HIS A 79 12.05 3.39 -6.91
N MET A 80 12.09 2.20 -7.53
CA MET A 80 10.91 1.45 -7.98
C MET A 80 10.00 2.23 -8.95
N MET A 81 10.56 3.20 -9.67
CA MET A 81 9.90 3.91 -10.77
C MET A 81 10.01 3.08 -12.06
N TYR A 82 9.43 1.88 -12.03
CA TYR A 82 9.66 0.83 -13.04
C TYR A 82 9.30 1.26 -14.47
N GLU A 83 8.21 2.01 -14.66
CA GLU A 83 7.78 2.46 -15.99
C GLU A 83 8.75 3.49 -16.58
N GLN A 84 9.19 4.47 -15.76
CA GLN A 84 10.14 5.50 -16.16
C GLN A 84 11.53 4.91 -16.39
N SER A 85 11.98 4.01 -15.52
CA SER A 85 13.23 3.26 -15.68
C SER A 85 13.24 2.45 -16.98
N ARG A 86 12.14 1.73 -17.27
CA ARG A 86 12.02 0.97 -18.52
C ARG A 86 12.10 1.86 -19.74
N SER A 87 11.38 2.98 -19.75
CA SER A 87 11.43 3.95 -20.85
C SER A 87 12.85 4.50 -21.06
N ALA A 88 13.60 4.76 -19.98
CA ALA A 88 14.97 5.19 -20.05
C ALA A 88 15.89 4.10 -20.65
N PHE A 89 15.78 2.84 -20.21
CA PHE A 89 16.55 1.73 -20.81
C PHE A 89 16.19 1.49 -22.27
N GLU A 90 14.93 1.60 -22.66
CA GLU A 90 14.51 1.50 -24.07
C GLU A 90 15.10 2.60 -24.94
N ALA A 91 15.18 3.84 -24.43
CA ALA A 91 15.88 4.94 -25.11
C ALA A 91 17.38 4.66 -25.28
N ILE A 92 18.02 4.02 -24.29
CA ILE A 92 19.43 3.60 -24.40
C ILE A 92 19.57 2.51 -25.48
N VAL A 93 18.66 1.52 -25.55
CA VAL A 93 18.66 0.50 -26.63
C VAL A 93 18.54 1.15 -28.01
N GLU A 94 17.75 2.22 -28.15
CA GLU A 94 17.64 2.97 -29.42
C GLU A 94 18.93 3.73 -29.76
N ALA A 95 19.59 4.33 -28.76
CA ALA A 95 20.81 5.12 -28.94
C ALA A 95 22.06 4.25 -29.13
N ASP A 96 22.15 3.10 -28.44
CA ASP A 96 23.22 2.12 -28.53
C ASP A 96 22.65 0.69 -28.61
N PRO A 97 22.25 0.22 -29.80
CA PRO A 97 21.69 -1.13 -29.97
C PRO A 97 22.65 -2.28 -29.61
N GLY A 98 23.93 -1.98 -29.39
CA GLY A 98 24.96 -2.94 -28.96
C GLY A 98 25.09 -3.07 -27.45
N CYS A 99 24.43 -2.23 -26.67
CA CYS A 99 24.50 -2.23 -25.22
C CYS A 99 23.69 -3.42 -24.61
N ALA A 100 24.38 -4.52 -24.29
CA ALA A 100 23.78 -5.69 -23.66
C ALA A 100 23.07 -5.36 -22.35
N MET A 101 23.66 -4.46 -21.55
CA MET A 101 23.14 -4.11 -20.24
C MET A 101 21.88 -3.23 -20.30
N ALA A 102 21.60 -2.52 -21.40
CA ALA A 102 20.32 -1.84 -21.55
C ALA A 102 19.16 -2.85 -21.71
N HIS A 103 19.37 -3.95 -22.42
CA HIS A 103 18.40 -5.04 -22.48
C HIS A 103 18.21 -5.76 -21.14
N TRP A 104 19.29 -5.93 -20.35
CA TRP A 104 19.20 -6.38 -18.95
C TRP A 104 18.30 -5.43 -18.13
N GLY A 105 18.49 -4.11 -18.26
CA GLY A 105 17.68 -3.10 -17.58
C GLY A 105 16.20 -3.21 -17.95
N VAL A 106 15.88 -3.30 -19.26
CA VAL A 106 14.50 -3.53 -19.72
C VAL A 106 13.91 -4.77 -19.07
N ALA A 107 14.61 -5.92 -19.05
CA ALA A 107 14.13 -7.14 -18.43
C ALA A 107 13.89 -6.94 -16.91
N THR A 108 14.84 -6.32 -16.21
CA THR A 108 14.78 -6.14 -14.75
C THR A 108 13.61 -5.25 -14.33
N THR A 109 13.17 -4.31 -15.16
CA THR A 109 11.97 -3.48 -14.90
C THR A 109 10.64 -4.22 -15.08
N LEU A 110 10.64 -5.42 -15.66
CA LEU A 110 9.43 -6.19 -15.95
C LEU A 110 8.99 -7.14 -14.84
N PHE A 111 9.71 -7.16 -13.70
CA PHE A 111 9.24 -7.79 -12.47
C PHE A 111 9.48 -6.86 -11.28
N GLN A 112 8.59 -6.90 -10.30
CA GLN A 112 8.54 -5.96 -9.18
C GLN A 112 8.60 -6.75 -7.87
N PRO A 113 9.80 -7.08 -7.36
CA PRO A 113 9.98 -8.14 -6.36
C PRO A 113 9.32 -7.86 -5.00
N LEU A 114 9.14 -6.59 -4.61
CA LEU A 114 8.47 -6.22 -3.35
C LEU A 114 7.00 -5.79 -3.53
N TRP A 115 6.56 -5.57 -4.77
CA TRP A 115 5.17 -5.21 -5.06
C TRP A 115 4.30 -6.45 -5.28
N PRO A 116 2.99 -6.37 -4.98
CA PRO A 116 2.08 -7.48 -5.21
C PRO A 116 1.70 -7.66 -6.68
N ALA A 117 2.19 -6.81 -7.58
CA ALA A 117 1.98 -6.92 -9.02
C ALA A 117 2.79 -8.11 -9.58
N ARG A 118 2.12 -8.98 -10.33
CA ARG A 118 2.74 -10.16 -10.96
C ARG A 118 2.76 -9.98 -12.47
N PRO A 119 3.90 -10.22 -13.16
CA PRO A 119 3.97 -10.14 -14.60
C PRO A 119 3.08 -11.22 -15.23
N ASP A 120 2.26 -10.83 -16.21
CA ASP A 120 1.48 -11.76 -17.01
C ASP A 120 2.37 -12.55 -17.99
N ALA A 121 1.78 -13.48 -18.75
CA ALA A 121 2.51 -14.34 -19.68
C ALA A 121 3.20 -13.54 -20.81
N GLU A 122 2.61 -12.45 -21.27
CA GLU A 122 3.18 -11.59 -22.31
C GLU A 122 4.38 -10.83 -21.77
N THR A 123 4.25 -10.23 -20.58
CA THR A 123 5.34 -9.56 -19.88
C THR A 123 6.50 -10.49 -19.59
N ARG A 124 6.24 -11.73 -19.15
CA ARG A 124 7.29 -12.74 -18.94
C ARG A 124 8.03 -13.09 -20.23
N LYS A 125 7.32 -13.26 -21.35
CA LYS A 125 7.94 -13.52 -22.67
C LYS A 125 8.76 -12.33 -23.16
N ARG A 126 8.28 -11.11 -22.92
CA ARG A 126 9.04 -9.88 -23.23
C ARG A 126 10.34 -9.83 -22.42
N GLY A 127 10.29 -10.12 -21.12
CA GLY A 127 11.47 -10.16 -20.25
C GLY A 127 12.47 -11.24 -20.70
N TRP A 128 11.99 -12.42 -21.03
CA TRP A 128 12.83 -13.49 -21.58
C TRP A 128 13.50 -13.08 -22.89
N SER A 129 12.76 -12.48 -23.82
CA SER A 129 13.31 -11.99 -25.10
C SER A 129 14.40 -10.93 -24.90
N ALA A 130 14.23 -10.03 -23.95
CA ALA A 130 15.25 -9.03 -23.61
C ALA A 130 16.51 -9.69 -23.05
N VAL A 131 16.36 -10.69 -22.16
CA VAL A 131 17.47 -11.50 -21.63
C VAL A 131 18.22 -12.24 -22.75
N GLU A 132 17.50 -12.89 -23.69
CA GLU A 132 18.11 -13.58 -24.83
C GLU A 132 18.91 -12.61 -25.70
N THR A 133 18.36 -11.41 -25.98
CA THR A 133 19.05 -10.37 -26.73
C THR A 133 20.33 -9.92 -26.01
N ALA A 134 20.26 -9.66 -24.70
CA ALA A 134 21.43 -9.30 -23.91
C ALA A 134 22.53 -10.38 -23.96
N ARG A 135 22.15 -11.67 -23.90
CA ARG A 135 23.08 -12.80 -24.00
C ARG A 135 23.72 -12.90 -25.40
N GLU A 136 22.95 -12.66 -26.45
CA GLU A 136 23.44 -12.69 -27.84
C GLU A 136 24.43 -11.54 -28.10
N LEU A 137 24.19 -10.36 -27.55
CA LEU A 137 25.11 -9.21 -27.61
C LEU A 137 26.39 -9.47 -26.83
N GLY A 138 26.31 -10.21 -25.73
CA GLY A 138 27.43 -10.68 -24.93
C GLY A 138 27.95 -9.63 -23.97
N PRO A 139 27.54 -9.64 -22.68
CA PRO A 139 28.12 -8.77 -21.66
C PRO A 139 29.63 -8.89 -21.58
N GLU A 140 30.36 -7.78 -21.48
CA GLU A 140 31.82 -7.78 -21.60
C GLU A 140 32.52 -8.27 -20.32
N THR A 141 31.94 -7.93 -19.15
CA THR A 141 32.56 -8.21 -17.83
C THR A 141 31.91 -9.38 -17.11
N ASP A 142 32.65 -10.01 -16.17
CA ASP A 142 32.10 -11.06 -15.29
C ASP A 142 30.99 -10.51 -14.40
N ARG A 143 31.10 -9.25 -13.98
CA ARG A 143 30.11 -8.52 -13.22
C ARG A 143 28.78 -8.40 -13.98
N GLU A 144 28.82 -7.95 -15.21
CA GLU A 144 27.61 -7.82 -16.06
C GLU A 144 26.97 -9.17 -16.34
N ARG A 145 27.79 -10.20 -16.57
CA ARG A 145 27.28 -11.57 -16.73
C ARG A 145 26.57 -12.05 -15.49
N ALA A 146 27.11 -11.78 -14.27
CA ALA A 146 26.46 -12.18 -13.03
C ALA A 146 25.09 -11.50 -12.83
N LEU A 147 24.97 -10.21 -13.14
CA LEU A 147 23.68 -9.48 -13.09
C LEU A 147 22.67 -10.01 -14.12
N LEU A 148 23.14 -10.27 -15.35
CA LEU A 148 22.30 -10.84 -16.40
C LEU A 148 21.85 -12.26 -16.05
N ASP A 149 22.72 -13.09 -15.47
CA ASP A 149 22.38 -14.46 -15.05
C ASP A 149 21.31 -14.44 -13.96
N ALA A 150 21.37 -13.51 -13.02
CA ALA A 150 20.36 -13.36 -11.98
C ALA A 150 19.00 -12.99 -12.58
N THR A 151 18.94 -11.96 -13.43
CA THR A 151 17.70 -11.58 -14.12
C THR A 151 17.17 -12.71 -15.01
N SER A 152 18.07 -13.45 -15.65
CA SER A 152 17.72 -14.62 -16.47
C SER A 152 17.06 -15.72 -15.66
N ALA A 153 17.56 -15.99 -14.44
CA ALA A 153 17.01 -17.01 -13.55
C ALA A 153 15.55 -16.74 -13.18
N PHE A 154 15.15 -15.45 -13.09
CA PHE A 154 13.75 -15.08 -12.92
C PHE A 154 12.90 -15.43 -14.16
N PHE A 155 13.38 -15.12 -15.37
CA PHE A 155 12.61 -15.29 -16.61
C PHE A 155 12.72 -16.68 -17.22
N GLU A 156 13.58 -17.55 -16.72
CA GLU A 156 13.68 -18.93 -17.18
C GLU A 156 12.31 -19.63 -17.15
N ASP A 157 11.95 -20.36 -18.21
CA ASP A 157 10.64 -20.95 -18.41
C ASP A 157 9.49 -19.91 -18.35
N PRO A 158 9.38 -19.01 -19.35
CA PRO A 158 8.40 -17.92 -19.32
C PRO A 158 6.93 -18.39 -19.34
N ASP A 159 6.67 -19.63 -19.70
CA ASP A 159 5.32 -20.22 -19.71
C ASP A 159 4.89 -20.75 -18.32
N ALA A 160 5.83 -21.01 -17.40
CA ALA A 160 5.49 -21.37 -16.02
C ALA A 160 4.89 -20.15 -15.28
N ASP A 161 3.86 -20.38 -14.46
CA ASP A 161 3.11 -19.30 -13.78
C ASP A 161 3.41 -19.20 -12.28
N ALA A 162 4.54 -19.75 -11.82
CA ALA A 162 4.89 -19.78 -10.41
C ALA A 162 5.76 -18.57 -10.03
N TRP A 163 5.21 -17.61 -9.29
CA TRP A 163 5.91 -16.40 -8.84
C TRP A 163 7.05 -16.70 -7.88
N TRP A 164 6.75 -17.35 -6.76
CA TRP A 164 7.73 -17.54 -5.69
C TRP A 164 8.96 -18.36 -6.10
N PRO A 165 8.85 -19.45 -6.84
CA PRO A 165 10.02 -20.15 -7.39
C PRO A 165 10.89 -19.30 -8.31
N ARG A 166 10.33 -18.28 -8.98
CA ARG A 166 11.11 -17.31 -9.78
C ARG A 166 11.90 -16.37 -8.90
N ILE A 167 11.27 -15.84 -7.85
CA ILE A 167 11.91 -14.99 -6.85
C ILE A 167 13.05 -15.74 -6.15
N GLU A 168 12.82 -16.99 -5.76
CA GLU A 168 13.85 -17.82 -5.12
C GLU A 168 15.06 -18.03 -6.04
N ARG A 169 14.87 -18.41 -7.31
CA ARG A 169 15.97 -18.57 -8.28
C ARG A 169 16.74 -17.27 -8.51
N TRP A 170 16.00 -16.14 -8.63
CA TRP A 170 16.62 -14.83 -8.75
C TRP A 170 17.47 -14.50 -7.51
N ALA A 171 16.95 -14.71 -6.32
CA ALA A 171 17.63 -14.45 -5.05
C ALA A 171 18.89 -15.34 -4.89
N GLU A 172 18.81 -16.63 -5.21
CA GLU A 172 19.95 -17.54 -5.19
C GLU A 172 21.05 -17.08 -6.17
N SER A 173 20.66 -16.62 -7.36
CA SER A 173 21.61 -16.12 -8.36
C SER A 173 22.23 -14.79 -7.94
N MET A 174 21.45 -13.87 -7.33
CA MET A 174 21.96 -12.63 -6.75
C MET A 174 22.93 -12.88 -5.58
N GLU A 175 22.66 -13.87 -4.71
CA GLU A 175 23.59 -14.26 -3.66
C GLU A 175 24.90 -14.79 -4.26
N ALA A 176 24.85 -15.57 -5.33
CA ALA A 176 26.04 -16.04 -6.03
C ALA A 176 26.84 -14.87 -6.65
N ALA A 177 26.15 -13.90 -7.26
CA ALA A 177 26.76 -12.68 -7.78
C ALA A 177 27.46 -11.88 -6.66
N TYR A 178 26.79 -11.66 -5.52
CA TYR A 178 27.35 -10.96 -4.38
C TYR A 178 28.57 -11.67 -3.78
N ARG A 179 28.57 -13.00 -3.68
CA ARG A 179 29.73 -13.76 -3.21
C ARG A 179 30.97 -13.63 -4.11
N THR A 180 30.75 -13.44 -5.42
CA THR A 180 31.86 -13.29 -6.39
C THR A 180 32.31 -11.84 -6.56
N HIS A 181 31.44 -10.87 -6.25
CA HIS A 181 31.69 -9.43 -6.37
C HIS A 181 31.29 -8.68 -5.09
N PRO A 182 31.86 -9.00 -3.91
CA PRO A 182 31.37 -8.46 -2.62
C PRO A 182 31.63 -6.96 -2.45
N ASP A 183 32.53 -6.39 -3.25
CA ASP A 183 32.87 -4.96 -3.21
C ASP A 183 32.05 -4.11 -4.20
N ASP A 184 31.21 -4.73 -5.02
CA ASP A 184 30.35 -4.02 -5.97
C ASP A 184 29.08 -3.52 -5.29
N LEU A 185 28.85 -2.20 -5.31
CA LEU A 185 27.73 -1.57 -4.58
C LEU A 185 26.37 -1.91 -5.18
N GLU A 186 26.29 -1.99 -6.51
CA GLU A 186 25.05 -2.29 -7.21
C GLU A 186 24.63 -3.75 -6.99
N ILE A 187 25.58 -4.69 -7.11
CA ILE A 187 25.32 -6.11 -6.82
C ILE A 187 24.92 -6.27 -5.35
N ALA A 188 25.55 -5.55 -4.43
CA ALA A 188 25.19 -5.59 -3.01
C ALA A 188 23.79 -5.03 -2.77
N ALA A 189 23.43 -3.90 -3.41
CA ALA A 189 22.08 -3.31 -3.29
C ALA A 189 20.99 -4.24 -3.86
N PHE A 190 21.21 -4.83 -5.06
CA PHE A 190 20.27 -5.79 -5.62
C PHE A 190 20.22 -7.10 -4.82
N HIS A 191 21.31 -7.53 -4.18
CA HIS A 191 21.28 -8.68 -3.27
C HIS A 191 20.46 -8.36 -2.01
N GLY A 192 20.58 -7.16 -1.44
CA GLY A 192 19.71 -6.70 -0.34
C GLY A 192 18.22 -6.74 -0.73
N LEU A 193 17.88 -6.24 -1.92
CA LEU A 193 16.52 -6.33 -2.47
C LEU A 193 16.05 -7.78 -2.64
N ALA A 194 16.95 -8.67 -3.10
CA ALA A 194 16.63 -10.07 -3.31
C ALA A 194 16.38 -10.82 -1.98
N LEU A 195 17.11 -10.51 -0.93
CA LEU A 195 16.87 -11.02 0.43
C LEU A 195 15.48 -10.60 0.93
N LEU A 196 15.10 -9.33 0.75
CA LEU A 196 13.77 -8.83 1.13
C LEU A 196 12.66 -9.54 0.35
N ALA A 197 12.86 -9.75 -0.94
CA ALA A 197 11.86 -10.39 -1.78
C ALA A 197 11.66 -11.87 -1.41
N ALA A 198 12.73 -12.64 -1.28
CA ALA A 198 12.67 -14.03 -0.87
C ALA A 198 12.22 -14.19 0.60
N GLY A 199 12.55 -13.23 1.44
CA GLY A 199 12.14 -13.17 2.85
C GLY A 199 10.64 -13.21 3.05
N GLN A 200 9.83 -12.72 2.10
CA GLN A 200 8.36 -12.74 2.19
C GLN A 200 7.75 -14.15 2.31
N VAL A 201 8.49 -15.19 1.91
CA VAL A 201 8.07 -16.60 2.00
C VAL A 201 9.02 -17.45 2.83
N ALA A 202 10.05 -16.85 3.43
CA ALA A 202 10.97 -17.54 4.33
C ALA A 202 10.28 -17.91 5.65
N ASP A 203 10.81 -18.94 6.32
CA ASP A 203 10.33 -19.34 7.65
C ASP A 203 10.60 -18.27 8.73
N ASP A 204 11.64 -17.44 8.53
CA ASP A 204 12.01 -16.32 9.41
C ASP A 204 12.27 -15.06 8.59
N GLN A 205 11.22 -14.36 8.25
CA GLN A 205 11.27 -13.11 7.48
C GLN A 205 12.09 -12.02 8.21
N LEU A 206 12.01 -11.95 9.55
CA LEU A 206 12.75 -10.94 10.33
C LEU A 206 14.26 -11.16 10.25
N ALA A 207 14.72 -12.42 10.20
CA ALA A 207 16.12 -12.74 10.00
C ALA A 207 16.60 -12.31 8.60
N GLU A 208 15.82 -12.55 7.55
CA GLU A 208 16.16 -12.12 6.20
C GLU A 208 16.16 -10.58 6.07
N ASN A 209 15.20 -9.88 6.68
CA ASN A 209 15.21 -8.41 6.76
C ASN A 209 16.48 -7.90 7.47
N ALA A 210 16.91 -8.56 8.55
CA ALA A 210 18.11 -8.17 9.26
C ALA A 210 19.38 -8.34 8.40
N ARG A 211 19.48 -9.45 7.66
CA ARG A 211 20.59 -9.70 6.71
C ARG A 211 20.61 -8.66 5.58
N ALA A 212 19.43 -8.34 5.02
CA ALA A 212 19.31 -7.31 4.01
C ALA A 212 19.81 -5.95 4.52
N ALA A 213 19.35 -5.53 5.72
CA ALA A 213 19.78 -4.27 6.34
C ALA A 213 21.30 -4.22 6.60
N GLU A 214 21.94 -5.35 6.98
CA GLU A 214 23.40 -5.41 7.17
C GLU A 214 24.15 -5.16 5.86
N VAL A 215 23.76 -5.82 4.77
CA VAL A 215 24.35 -5.63 3.44
C VAL A 215 24.15 -4.19 2.96
N LEU A 216 22.93 -3.65 3.08
CA LEU A 216 22.56 -2.31 2.60
C LEU A 216 23.24 -1.20 3.42
N SER A 217 23.40 -1.39 4.73
CA SER A 217 24.16 -0.47 5.58
C SER A 217 25.62 -0.37 5.15
N ALA A 218 26.25 -1.49 4.76
CA ALA A 218 27.62 -1.47 4.24
C ALA A 218 27.71 -0.75 2.87
N VAL A 219 26.68 -0.77 2.05
CA VAL A 219 26.60 0.05 0.82
C VAL A 219 26.48 1.53 1.20
N HIS A 220 25.57 1.89 2.11
CA HIS A 220 25.39 3.28 2.56
C HIS A 220 26.63 3.88 3.23
N GLU A 221 27.40 3.11 4.00
CA GLU A 221 28.66 3.57 4.59
C GLU A 221 29.69 4.01 3.51
N ARG A 222 29.65 3.39 2.32
CA ARG A 222 30.56 3.67 1.20
C ARG A 222 30.02 4.73 0.25
N GLU A 223 28.71 4.75 0.04
CA GLU A 223 28.00 5.73 -0.77
C GLU A 223 26.71 6.18 -0.05
N PRO A 224 26.80 7.23 0.78
CA PRO A 224 25.65 7.70 1.59
C PRO A 224 24.44 8.19 0.79
N HIS A 225 24.63 8.50 -0.49
CA HIS A 225 23.53 8.94 -1.37
C HIS A 225 23.08 7.85 -2.34
N HIS A 226 23.45 6.58 -2.10
CA HIS A 226 23.01 5.47 -2.93
C HIS A 226 21.51 5.20 -2.73
N PRO A 227 20.64 5.41 -3.75
CA PRO A 227 19.19 5.34 -3.58
C PRO A 227 18.72 3.96 -3.13
N GLY A 228 19.26 2.88 -3.71
CA GLY A 228 18.91 1.51 -3.36
C GLY A 228 19.29 1.16 -1.91
N ALA A 229 20.43 1.65 -1.42
CA ALA A 229 20.86 1.39 -0.04
C ALA A 229 19.85 1.95 0.96
N ILE A 230 19.42 3.20 0.80
CA ILE A 230 18.46 3.84 1.70
C ILE A 230 17.07 3.22 1.55
N HIS A 231 16.58 3.13 0.31
CA HIS A 231 15.25 2.63 0.01
C HIS A 231 15.01 1.22 0.59
N TYR A 232 15.91 0.30 0.26
CA TYR A 232 15.74 -1.09 0.67
C TYR A 232 16.00 -1.29 2.17
N THR A 233 16.82 -0.44 2.82
CA THR A 233 16.94 -0.42 4.29
C THR A 233 15.63 -0.02 4.95
N ILE A 234 14.90 0.96 4.39
CA ILE A 234 13.56 1.32 4.90
C ILE A 234 12.62 0.11 4.83
N HIS A 235 12.60 -0.63 3.72
CA HIS A 235 11.82 -1.87 3.63
C HIS A 235 12.28 -2.95 4.62
N ALA A 236 13.57 -3.08 4.88
CA ALA A 236 14.12 -4.02 5.87
C ALA A 236 13.70 -3.67 7.30
N ASP A 237 13.53 -2.39 7.59
CA ASP A 237 13.18 -1.88 8.91
C ASP A 237 11.66 -1.63 9.08
N ASP A 238 10.86 -1.69 7.99
CA ASP A 238 9.40 -1.73 8.07
C ASP A 238 8.92 -3.10 8.59
N ALA A 239 9.45 -3.50 9.74
CA ALA A 239 9.19 -4.78 10.37
C ALA A 239 9.17 -4.65 11.89
N THR A 240 8.55 -5.61 12.55
CA THR A 240 8.37 -5.61 14.01
C THR A 240 9.71 -5.48 14.74
N GLY A 241 9.80 -4.45 15.60
CA GLY A 241 10.98 -4.18 16.45
C GLY A 241 12.22 -3.68 15.71
N ARG A 242 12.07 -3.13 14.50
CA ARG A 242 13.16 -2.64 13.67
C ARG A 242 13.05 -1.15 13.28
N ALA A 243 11.91 -0.53 13.38
CA ALA A 243 11.61 0.78 12.81
C ALA A 243 12.53 1.93 13.27
N ASP A 244 13.15 1.84 14.44
CA ASP A 244 14.03 2.88 15.01
C ASP A 244 15.52 2.73 14.63
N ARG A 245 15.90 1.67 13.86
CA ARG A 245 17.31 1.32 13.68
C ARG A 245 18.09 2.27 12.78
N HIS A 246 17.49 2.72 11.67
CA HIS A 246 18.19 3.54 10.67
C HIS A 246 17.43 4.85 10.35
N LEU A 247 16.86 5.51 11.39
CA LEU A 247 16.10 6.76 11.22
C LEU A 247 16.85 7.85 10.43
N HIS A 248 18.18 7.95 10.60
CA HIS A 248 18.99 8.91 9.85
C HIS A 248 18.94 8.70 8.32
N MET A 249 18.78 7.44 7.86
CA MET A 249 18.61 7.15 6.43
C MET A 249 17.20 7.53 5.97
N VAL A 250 16.19 7.34 6.82
CA VAL A 250 14.80 7.71 6.54
C VAL A 250 14.68 9.21 6.28
N GLU A 251 15.26 10.03 7.17
CA GLU A 251 15.24 11.50 7.06
C GLU A 251 15.97 11.98 5.80
N GLN A 252 17.06 11.33 5.41
CA GLN A 252 17.88 11.70 4.27
C GLN A 252 17.20 11.41 2.93
N TYR A 253 16.32 10.40 2.85
CA TYR A 253 15.84 9.88 1.56
C TYR A 253 15.10 10.93 0.72
N GLY A 254 14.24 11.73 1.33
CA GLY A 254 13.53 12.79 0.62
C GLY A 254 14.42 13.96 0.15
N GLU A 255 15.65 14.07 0.70
CA GLU A 255 16.62 15.09 0.28
C GLU A 255 17.35 14.69 -1.02
N ILE A 256 17.62 13.38 -1.21
CA ILE A 256 18.32 12.88 -2.39
C ILE A 256 17.42 12.65 -3.61
N ALA A 257 16.09 12.55 -3.39
CA ALA A 257 15.13 12.31 -4.47
C ALA A 257 13.83 13.12 -4.26
N PRO A 258 13.91 14.48 -4.20
CA PRO A 258 12.80 15.34 -3.76
C PRO A 258 11.63 15.40 -4.74
N MET A 259 11.78 14.90 -5.95
CA MET A 259 10.74 14.87 -6.99
C MET A 259 10.23 13.45 -7.28
N VAL A 260 10.76 12.42 -6.60
CA VAL A 260 10.37 11.02 -6.82
C VAL A 260 9.23 10.65 -5.87
N PRO A 261 8.02 10.36 -6.38
CA PRO A 261 6.85 10.10 -5.54
C PRO A 261 7.10 8.98 -4.52
N HIS A 262 7.68 7.87 -4.96
CA HIS A 262 7.93 6.73 -4.09
C HIS A 262 9.00 7.04 -3.02
N ALA A 263 10.06 7.77 -3.35
CA ALA A 263 11.08 8.18 -2.38
C ALA A 263 10.47 9.08 -1.28
N LEU A 264 9.60 10.01 -1.67
CA LEU A 264 8.87 10.87 -0.73
C LEU A 264 7.87 10.10 0.14
N HIS A 265 7.34 8.96 -0.34
CA HIS A 265 6.45 8.10 0.43
C HIS A 265 7.20 7.25 1.48
N MET A 266 8.40 6.77 1.15
CA MET A 266 9.10 5.76 1.92
C MET A 266 9.31 6.05 3.42
N PRO A 267 9.61 7.29 3.86
CA PRO A 267 9.70 7.61 5.28
C PRO A 267 8.47 7.23 6.09
N SER A 268 7.29 7.30 5.47
CA SER A 268 6.03 7.00 6.15
C SER A 268 5.87 5.53 6.57
N HIS A 269 6.58 4.58 5.94
CA HIS A 269 6.63 3.19 6.38
C HIS A 269 7.15 3.06 7.82
N ILE A 270 8.18 3.82 8.14
CA ILE A 270 8.79 3.85 9.46
C ILE A 270 7.94 4.64 10.46
N TYR A 271 7.48 5.83 10.05
CA TYR A 271 6.66 6.67 10.92
C TYR A 271 5.32 6.03 11.31
N VAL A 272 4.72 5.22 10.44
CA VAL A 272 3.54 4.40 10.80
C VAL A 272 3.86 3.40 11.90
N ARG A 273 5.03 2.73 11.85
CA ARG A 273 5.47 1.78 12.89
C ARG A 273 5.77 2.46 14.22
N LEU A 274 6.12 3.75 14.19
CA LEU A 274 6.39 4.55 15.39
C LEU A 274 5.15 5.28 15.91
N GLY A 275 4.06 5.35 15.13
CA GLY A 275 2.85 6.10 15.48
C GLY A 275 3.01 7.63 15.32
N GLU A 276 3.96 8.08 14.50
CA GLU A 276 4.26 9.48 14.23
C GLU A 276 3.41 9.98 13.04
N TRP A 277 2.12 10.23 13.33
CA TRP A 277 1.11 10.51 12.31
C TRP A 277 1.27 11.83 11.57
N PRO A 278 1.77 12.92 12.18
CA PRO A 278 2.06 14.17 11.46
C PRO A 278 3.04 13.94 10.31
N GLU A 279 4.12 13.19 10.54
CA GLU A 279 5.15 12.84 9.58
C GLU A 279 4.58 11.94 8.47
N VAL A 280 3.72 10.96 8.84
CA VAL A 280 3.01 10.14 7.83
C VAL A 280 2.19 11.02 6.88
N ILE A 281 1.46 12.00 7.40
CA ILE A 281 0.62 12.90 6.59
C ILE A 281 1.50 13.80 5.72
N GLU A 282 2.54 14.42 6.28
CA GLU A 282 3.40 15.37 5.57
C GLU A 282 4.13 14.70 4.40
N TRP A 283 4.78 13.56 4.64
CA TRP A 283 5.52 12.86 3.59
C TRP A 283 4.61 12.34 2.48
N ASN A 284 3.43 11.84 2.83
CA ASN A 284 2.49 11.36 1.82
C ASN A 284 1.81 12.50 1.05
N ARG A 285 1.66 13.70 1.63
CA ARG A 285 1.20 14.86 0.84
C ARG A 285 2.22 15.20 -0.24
N LYS A 286 3.51 15.28 0.13
CA LYS A 286 4.60 15.51 -0.83
C LYS A 286 4.62 14.44 -1.92
N SER A 287 4.49 13.17 -1.54
CA SER A 287 4.45 12.04 -2.47
C SER A 287 3.26 12.11 -3.43
N ALA A 288 2.06 12.37 -2.93
CA ALA A 288 0.87 12.47 -3.76
C ALA A 288 0.96 13.64 -4.75
N ASP A 289 1.45 14.81 -4.31
CA ASP A 289 1.66 15.96 -5.18
C ASP A 289 2.67 15.65 -6.29
N ALA A 290 3.79 15.00 -5.96
CA ALA A 290 4.78 14.58 -6.94
C ALA A 290 4.22 13.50 -7.90
N ALA A 291 3.35 12.60 -7.44
CA ALA A 291 2.82 11.52 -8.27
C ALA A 291 1.91 12.02 -9.41
N VAL A 292 1.29 13.17 -9.26
CA VAL A 292 0.49 13.81 -10.33
C VAL A 292 1.37 14.23 -11.52
N GLU A 293 2.63 14.60 -11.26
CA GLU A 293 3.60 14.97 -12.30
C GLU A 293 4.23 13.76 -13.01
N HIS A 294 3.93 12.53 -12.55
CA HIS A 294 4.47 11.28 -13.08
C HIS A 294 3.36 10.30 -13.52
N PRO A 295 2.51 10.68 -14.50
CA PRO A 295 1.44 9.80 -14.99
C PRO A 295 2.00 8.57 -15.72
N VAL A 296 1.19 7.52 -15.82
CA VAL A 296 1.47 6.31 -16.61
C VAL A 296 0.58 6.30 -17.84
N GLY A 297 1.12 6.71 -18.99
CA GLY A 297 0.33 6.97 -20.18
C GLY A 297 -0.68 8.11 -19.93
N ASP A 298 -1.96 7.83 -20.12
CA ASP A 298 -3.09 8.73 -19.85
C ASP A 298 -3.74 8.51 -18.47
N ARG A 299 -3.10 7.71 -17.61
CA ARG A 299 -3.61 7.29 -16.31
C ARG A 299 -2.83 7.93 -15.17
N VAL A 300 -3.52 8.16 -14.05
CA VAL A 300 -2.87 8.55 -12.80
C VAL A 300 -2.04 7.38 -12.26
N SER A 301 -0.81 7.66 -11.84
CA SER A 301 0.08 6.66 -11.24
C SER A 301 -0.52 6.11 -9.93
N PHE A 302 -0.34 4.82 -9.66
CA PHE A 302 -0.74 4.22 -8.39
C PHE A 302 -0.03 4.85 -7.17
N HIS A 303 1.15 5.45 -7.37
CA HIS A 303 1.85 6.15 -6.28
C HIS A 303 0.99 7.24 -5.63
N HIS A 304 0.11 7.88 -6.40
CA HIS A 304 -0.81 8.88 -5.86
C HIS A 304 -1.80 8.25 -4.86
N VAL A 305 -2.56 7.24 -5.26
CA VAL A 305 -3.56 6.61 -4.37
C VAL A 305 -2.90 5.86 -3.21
N HIS A 306 -1.68 5.33 -3.42
CA HIS A 306 -0.88 4.70 -2.37
C HIS A 306 -0.51 5.70 -1.28
N ALA A 307 -0.01 6.87 -1.64
CA ALA A 307 0.27 7.95 -0.69
C ALA A 307 -1.01 8.44 0.01
N LEU A 308 -2.13 8.57 -0.73
CA LEU A 308 -3.39 9.01 -0.14
C LEU A 308 -3.95 8.04 0.91
N ASP A 309 -3.79 6.72 0.77
CA ASP A 309 -4.23 5.76 1.81
C ASP A 309 -3.46 5.93 3.12
N TYR A 310 -2.13 6.10 3.04
CA TYR A 310 -1.31 6.38 4.23
C TYR A 310 -1.70 7.71 4.89
N MET A 311 -1.93 8.74 4.08
CA MET A 311 -2.35 10.05 4.57
C MET A 311 -3.74 10.00 5.21
N LEU A 312 -4.70 9.32 4.59
CA LEU A 312 -6.03 9.06 5.15
C LEU A 312 -5.94 8.33 6.48
N TYR A 313 -5.11 7.29 6.56
CA TYR A 313 -4.89 6.55 7.80
C TYR A 313 -4.32 7.45 8.90
N GLY A 314 -3.30 8.26 8.60
CA GLY A 314 -2.74 9.23 9.55
C GLY A 314 -3.79 10.21 10.10
N HIS A 315 -4.62 10.78 9.24
CA HIS A 315 -5.72 11.66 9.67
C HIS A 315 -6.73 10.94 10.57
N LEU A 316 -7.09 9.67 10.26
CA LEU A 316 -7.99 8.88 11.08
C LEU A 316 -7.40 8.56 12.45
N GLN A 317 -6.09 8.27 12.54
CA GLN A 317 -5.43 8.06 13.82
C GLN A 317 -5.33 9.34 14.67
N ARG A 318 -5.30 10.49 14.04
CA ARG A 318 -5.40 11.78 14.72
C ARG A 318 -6.85 12.20 15.05
N GLY A 319 -7.84 11.40 14.66
CA GLY A 319 -9.26 11.72 14.85
C GLY A 319 -9.75 12.90 14.00
N ASP A 320 -9.05 13.23 12.91
CA ASP A 320 -9.40 14.30 11.96
C ASP A 320 -10.19 13.73 10.78
N ASP A 321 -11.46 13.39 11.07
CA ASP A 321 -12.36 12.70 10.13
C ASP A 321 -12.69 13.57 8.90
N GLU A 322 -12.68 14.90 9.03
CA GLU A 322 -12.96 15.82 7.91
C GLU A 322 -11.81 15.81 6.90
N GLN A 323 -10.55 15.86 7.37
CA GLN A 323 -9.40 15.77 6.48
C GLN A 323 -9.28 14.38 5.84
N ALA A 324 -9.55 13.31 6.61
CA ALA A 324 -9.60 11.96 6.05
C ALA A 324 -10.65 11.84 4.93
N ALA A 325 -11.84 12.45 5.10
CA ALA A 325 -12.86 12.49 4.05
C ALA A 325 -12.39 13.29 2.83
N ALA A 326 -11.72 14.42 3.02
CA ALA A 326 -11.19 15.23 1.92
C ALA A 326 -10.14 14.45 1.10
N VAL A 327 -9.28 13.66 1.77
CA VAL A 327 -8.31 12.78 1.11
C VAL A 327 -9.00 11.67 0.30
N LEU A 328 -10.06 11.09 0.85
CA LEU A 328 -10.86 10.09 0.12
C LEU A 328 -11.53 10.70 -1.12
N ASP A 329 -12.10 11.91 -0.99
CA ASP A 329 -12.70 12.63 -2.12
C ASP A 329 -11.66 12.97 -3.19
N GLU A 330 -10.44 13.35 -2.81
CA GLU A 330 -9.32 13.58 -3.73
C GLU A 330 -8.99 12.33 -4.55
N ALA A 331 -8.91 11.15 -3.90
CA ALA A 331 -8.63 9.89 -4.58
C ALA A 331 -9.66 9.57 -5.69
N TRP A 332 -10.92 9.94 -5.49
CA TRP A 332 -11.97 9.73 -6.48
C TRP A 332 -12.07 10.84 -7.54
N ALA A 333 -11.57 12.03 -7.25
CA ALA A 333 -11.71 13.20 -8.12
C ALA A 333 -10.57 13.34 -9.15
N VAL A 334 -9.37 12.79 -8.89
CA VAL A 334 -8.15 13.03 -9.67
C VAL A 334 -8.20 12.46 -11.09
N GLY A 335 -9.03 11.46 -11.34
CA GLY A 335 -9.18 10.81 -12.66
C GLY A 335 -9.13 9.28 -12.59
N THR A 336 -8.72 8.64 -13.68
CA THR A 336 -8.62 7.18 -13.78
C THR A 336 -7.19 6.74 -13.50
N TYR A 337 -7.02 5.88 -12.52
CA TYR A 337 -5.72 5.29 -12.19
C TYR A 337 -5.30 4.20 -13.17
N GLN A 338 -4.00 3.91 -13.22
CA GLN A 338 -3.50 2.72 -13.90
C GLN A 338 -4.16 1.45 -13.33
N GLU A 339 -4.37 0.45 -14.19
CA GLU A 339 -5.02 -0.79 -13.81
C GLU A 339 -3.97 -1.78 -13.28
N ASP A 340 -3.91 -1.94 -11.95
CA ASP A 340 -3.06 -2.89 -11.27
C ASP A 340 -3.63 -3.30 -9.90
N PHE A 341 -2.95 -4.25 -9.26
CA PHE A 341 -3.31 -4.72 -7.91
C PHE A 341 -3.24 -3.60 -6.87
N ILE A 342 -2.25 -2.71 -6.97
CA ILE A 342 -1.98 -1.66 -5.97
C ILE A 342 -3.13 -0.65 -5.98
N THR A 343 -3.52 -0.22 -7.17
CA THR A 343 -4.71 0.63 -7.38
C THR A 343 -5.96 -0.03 -6.81
N ALA A 344 -6.21 -1.31 -7.13
CA ALA A 344 -7.37 -2.04 -6.62
C ALA A 344 -7.37 -2.14 -5.08
N TYR A 345 -6.19 -2.38 -4.48
CA TYR A 345 -6.03 -2.44 -3.04
C TYR A 345 -6.45 -1.13 -2.38
N HIS A 346 -5.89 0.00 -2.83
CA HIS A 346 -6.13 1.30 -2.19
C HIS A 346 -7.56 1.79 -2.40
N LEU A 347 -8.13 1.61 -3.58
CA LEU A 347 -9.52 1.99 -3.83
C LEU A 347 -10.53 1.11 -3.06
N ALA A 348 -10.17 -0.12 -2.71
CA ALA A 348 -10.96 -0.97 -1.82
C ALA A 348 -10.79 -0.60 -0.34
N VAL A 349 -9.55 -0.35 0.11
CA VAL A 349 -9.27 -0.18 1.54
C VAL A 349 -9.62 1.21 2.06
N MET A 350 -9.45 2.29 1.28
CA MET A 350 -9.71 3.64 1.76
C MET A 350 -11.16 3.86 2.24
N PRO A 351 -12.22 3.52 1.49
CA PRO A 351 -13.59 3.62 1.99
C PRO A 351 -13.87 2.66 3.17
N ALA A 352 -13.28 1.46 3.15
CA ALA A 352 -13.39 0.50 4.23
C ALA A 352 -12.75 1.04 5.53
N ARG A 353 -11.54 1.59 5.44
CA ARG A 353 -10.82 2.23 6.54
C ARG A 353 -11.60 3.42 7.10
N MET A 354 -12.10 4.30 6.23
CA MET A 354 -12.92 5.44 6.62
C MET A 354 -14.14 5.02 7.44
N ALA A 355 -14.81 3.92 7.09
CA ALA A 355 -15.98 3.44 7.81
C ALA A 355 -15.61 2.69 9.10
N VAL A 356 -14.63 1.78 9.06
CA VAL A 356 -14.28 0.90 10.18
C VAL A 356 -13.56 1.68 11.30
N GLU A 357 -12.60 2.56 10.99
CA GLU A 357 -11.89 3.36 12.00
C GLU A 357 -12.84 4.31 12.75
N ARG A 358 -13.87 4.79 12.09
CA ARG A 358 -14.90 5.64 12.70
C ARG A 358 -16.00 4.86 13.40
N ARG A 359 -15.98 3.53 13.33
CA ARG A 359 -17.07 2.65 13.79
C ARG A 359 -18.43 3.02 13.15
N ALA A 360 -18.42 3.52 11.91
CA ALA A 360 -19.60 3.91 11.13
C ALA A 360 -20.21 2.66 10.45
N TRP A 361 -20.80 1.78 11.26
CA TRP A 361 -21.23 0.45 10.85
C TRP A 361 -22.28 0.44 9.75
N GLU A 362 -23.20 1.43 9.75
CA GLU A 362 -24.17 1.61 8.68
C GLU A 362 -23.53 2.00 7.35
N GLU A 363 -22.42 2.76 7.38
CA GLU A 363 -21.61 3.09 6.19
C GLU A 363 -20.85 1.84 5.72
N ALA A 364 -20.20 1.13 6.63
CA ALA A 364 -19.51 -0.12 6.34
C ALA A 364 -20.43 -1.16 5.68
N ALA A 365 -21.67 -1.32 6.17
CA ALA A 365 -22.66 -2.25 5.62
C ALA A 365 -23.09 -1.94 4.17
N ARG A 366 -22.80 -0.73 3.65
CA ARG A 366 -23.13 -0.29 2.28
C ARG A 366 -21.96 -0.37 1.31
N ILE A 367 -20.77 -0.75 1.77
CA ILE A 367 -19.60 -0.88 0.90
C ILE A 367 -19.87 -1.97 -0.13
N GLU A 368 -19.65 -1.63 -1.41
CA GLU A 368 -19.83 -2.55 -2.53
C GLU A 368 -18.42 -3.02 -2.99
N PRO A 369 -18.15 -4.34 -2.98
CA PRO A 369 -16.94 -4.90 -3.55
C PRO A 369 -16.89 -4.68 -5.07
N GLY A 370 -15.70 -4.50 -5.64
CA GLY A 370 -15.53 -4.41 -7.09
C GLY A 370 -15.80 -3.02 -7.67
N VAL A 371 -15.52 -1.98 -6.93
CA VAL A 371 -15.64 -0.57 -7.37
C VAL A 371 -14.26 0.09 -7.36
N PRO A 372 -13.88 0.81 -8.45
CA PRO A 372 -14.60 1.07 -9.70
C PRO A 372 -14.61 -0.14 -10.67
N ASP A 373 -15.56 -0.15 -11.59
CA ASP A 373 -15.82 -1.27 -12.51
C ASP A 373 -14.83 -1.41 -13.67
N TYR A 374 -13.95 -0.43 -13.88
CA TYR A 374 -12.89 -0.52 -14.89
C TYR A 374 -11.71 -1.42 -14.48
N LEU A 375 -11.61 -1.81 -13.21
CA LEU A 375 -10.56 -2.71 -12.71
C LEU A 375 -10.95 -4.18 -12.85
N SER A 376 -9.98 -5.03 -13.18
CA SER A 376 -10.15 -6.48 -13.35
C SER A 376 -10.22 -7.21 -12.00
N TRP A 377 -11.27 -6.96 -11.23
CA TRP A 377 -11.43 -7.41 -9.83
C TRP A 377 -11.30 -8.91 -9.60
N ASP A 378 -11.55 -9.75 -10.61
CA ASP A 378 -11.50 -11.22 -10.43
C ASP A 378 -10.11 -11.73 -10.06
N GLY A 379 -9.05 -11.00 -10.46
CA GLY A 379 -7.66 -11.32 -10.11
C GLY A 379 -7.22 -10.79 -8.73
N TYR A 380 -8.02 -9.95 -8.07
CA TYR A 380 -7.60 -9.21 -6.88
C TYR A 380 -8.27 -9.75 -5.61
N LEU A 381 -7.80 -10.93 -5.13
CA LEU A 381 -8.43 -11.67 -4.03
C LEU A 381 -8.45 -10.87 -2.71
N TRP A 382 -7.30 -10.34 -2.29
CA TRP A 382 -7.20 -9.59 -1.04
C TRP A 382 -7.95 -8.25 -1.08
N PRO A 383 -7.83 -7.38 -2.10
CA PRO A 383 -8.66 -6.18 -2.23
C PRO A 383 -10.17 -6.45 -2.14
N LYS A 384 -10.66 -7.52 -2.78
CA LYS A 384 -12.08 -7.92 -2.68
C LYS A 384 -12.45 -8.33 -1.25
N ALA A 385 -11.58 -9.07 -0.57
CA ALA A 385 -11.81 -9.52 0.80
C ALA A 385 -11.91 -8.34 1.78
N ILE A 386 -11.12 -7.27 1.60
CA ILE A 386 -11.17 -6.05 2.43
C ILE A 386 -12.55 -5.38 2.38
N SER A 387 -13.10 -5.20 1.17
CA SER A 387 -14.45 -4.62 1.02
C SER A 387 -15.53 -5.51 1.65
N LEU A 388 -15.40 -6.85 1.51
CA LEU A 388 -16.30 -7.82 2.14
C LEU A 388 -16.17 -7.82 3.66
N PHE A 389 -14.97 -7.70 4.19
CA PHE A 389 -14.73 -7.61 5.63
C PHE A 389 -15.44 -6.41 6.24
N ALA A 390 -15.22 -5.21 5.69
CA ALA A 390 -15.90 -4.00 6.16
C ALA A 390 -17.43 -4.12 6.06
N ARG A 391 -17.95 -4.61 4.92
CA ARG A 391 -19.38 -4.87 4.72
C ARG A 391 -19.95 -5.89 5.71
N GLY A 392 -19.20 -6.96 5.96
CA GLY A 392 -19.56 -8.00 6.92
C GLY A 392 -19.61 -7.51 8.36
N LEU A 393 -18.58 -6.73 8.78
CA LEU A 393 -18.57 -6.06 10.09
C LEU A 393 -19.78 -5.12 10.24
N GLY A 394 -20.05 -4.30 9.23
CA GLY A 394 -21.24 -3.46 9.19
C GLY A 394 -22.53 -4.27 9.39
N GLY A 395 -22.66 -5.41 8.71
CA GLY A 395 -23.80 -6.34 8.86
C GLY A 395 -23.89 -6.89 10.28
N ALA A 396 -22.79 -7.38 10.84
CA ALA A 396 -22.77 -7.96 12.19
C ALA A 396 -23.17 -6.93 13.27
N HIS A 397 -22.65 -5.71 13.20
CA HIS A 397 -22.92 -4.65 14.16
C HIS A 397 -24.31 -3.99 14.01
N THR A 398 -24.89 -4.02 12.80
CA THR A 398 -26.25 -3.47 12.55
C THR A 398 -27.36 -4.54 12.66
N GLY A 399 -27.00 -5.80 12.92
CA GLY A 399 -27.93 -6.91 13.08
C GLY A 399 -28.35 -7.59 11.77
N ASP A 400 -27.78 -7.23 10.62
CA ASP A 400 -27.95 -7.94 9.34
C ASP A 400 -26.99 -9.15 9.26
N LEU A 401 -27.29 -10.18 10.06
CA LEU A 401 -26.45 -11.37 10.13
C LEU A 401 -26.44 -12.17 8.82
N ALA A 402 -27.44 -12.01 7.96
CA ALA A 402 -27.44 -12.65 6.65
C ALA A 402 -26.31 -12.08 5.78
N LYS A 403 -26.18 -10.75 5.74
CA LYS A 403 -25.10 -10.06 5.05
C LYS A 403 -23.72 -10.40 5.62
N ALA A 404 -23.59 -10.45 6.95
CA ALA A 404 -22.34 -10.80 7.63
C ALA A 404 -21.88 -12.23 7.26
N ARG A 405 -22.77 -13.21 7.28
CA ARG A 405 -22.45 -14.61 6.91
C ARG A 405 -22.15 -14.76 5.41
N GLU A 406 -22.85 -14.04 4.53
CA GLU A 406 -22.55 -14.04 3.10
C GLU A 406 -21.12 -13.52 2.85
N ALA A 407 -20.74 -12.41 3.51
CA ALA A 407 -19.40 -11.85 3.41
C ALA A 407 -18.34 -12.83 3.94
N GLU A 408 -18.54 -13.41 5.13
CA GLU A 408 -17.64 -14.41 5.75
C GLU A 408 -17.45 -15.64 4.84
N SER A 409 -18.53 -16.19 4.30
CA SER A 409 -18.48 -17.35 3.40
C SER A 409 -17.71 -17.03 2.10
N THR A 410 -17.88 -15.83 1.55
CA THR A 410 -17.14 -15.41 0.34
C THR A 410 -15.67 -15.20 0.67
N MET A 411 -15.34 -14.61 1.82
CA MET A 411 -13.94 -14.44 2.28
C MET A 411 -13.27 -15.80 2.49
N ALA A 412 -13.97 -16.82 3.02
CA ALA A 412 -13.43 -18.17 3.16
C ALA A 412 -13.04 -18.78 1.80
N GLU A 413 -13.82 -18.52 0.77
CA GLU A 413 -13.50 -18.95 -0.59
C GLU A 413 -12.30 -18.20 -1.17
N LEU A 414 -12.20 -16.87 -0.96
CA LEU A 414 -11.05 -16.07 -1.39
C LEU A 414 -9.76 -16.49 -0.66
N GLU A 415 -9.83 -16.77 0.64
CA GLU A 415 -8.71 -17.31 1.43
C GLU A 415 -8.21 -18.65 0.85
N ARG A 416 -9.15 -19.56 0.53
CA ARG A 416 -8.83 -20.85 -0.09
C ARG A 416 -8.13 -20.65 -1.45
N GLN A 417 -8.66 -19.77 -2.31
CA GLN A 417 -8.08 -19.46 -3.62
C GLN A 417 -6.67 -18.87 -3.48
N ALA A 418 -6.46 -17.93 -2.56
CA ALA A 418 -5.13 -17.37 -2.31
C ALA A 418 -4.13 -18.45 -1.86
N ARG A 419 -4.56 -19.37 -0.99
CA ARG A 419 -3.75 -20.51 -0.53
C ARG A 419 -3.39 -21.46 -1.68
N GLU A 420 -4.36 -21.78 -2.53
CA GLU A 420 -4.15 -22.65 -3.70
C GLU A 420 -3.26 -22.00 -4.77
N ALA A 421 -3.29 -20.67 -4.89
CA ALA A 421 -2.40 -19.90 -5.75
C ALA A 421 -0.98 -19.75 -5.16
N GLY A 422 -0.71 -20.23 -3.92
CA GLY A 422 0.58 -20.08 -3.26
C GLY A 422 0.81 -18.71 -2.62
N GLU A 423 -0.19 -17.83 -2.60
CA GLU A 423 -0.13 -16.48 -2.02
C GLU A 423 -0.39 -16.56 -0.50
N ARG A 424 0.61 -17.10 0.25
CA ARG A 424 0.49 -17.40 1.68
C ARG A 424 0.16 -16.16 2.52
N ALA A 425 0.83 -15.04 2.25
CA ALA A 425 0.63 -13.79 2.99
C ALA A 425 -0.82 -13.28 2.79
N PHE A 426 -1.31 -13.24 1.55
CA PHE A 426 -2.70 -12.82 1.27
C PHE A 426 -3.72 -13.76 1.90
N ALA A 427 -3.48 -15.08 1.88
CA ALA A 427 -4.32 -16.04 2.57
C ALA A 427 -4.36 -15.76 4.09
N SER A 428 -3.23 -15.40 4.70
CA SER A 428 -3.17 -15.03 6.12
C SER A 428 -3.92 -13.74 6.42
N TYR A 429 -3.74 -12.68 5.62
CA TYR A 429 -4.47 -11.41 5.82
C TYR A 429 -5.99 -11.60 5.69
N ILE A 430 -6.44 -12.33 4.65
CA ILE A 430 -7.87 -12.65 4.47
C ILE A 430 -8.37 -13.50 5.64
N GLY A 431 -7.58 -14.48 6.10
CA GLY A 431 -7.92 -15.36 7.23
C GLY A 431 -8.07 -14.59 8.55
N ILE A 432 -7.18 -13.63 8.83
CA ILE A 432 -7.24 -12.76 10.02
C ILE A 432 -8.56 -11.98 10.00
N ASP A 433 -8.83 -11.25 8.93
CA ASP A 433 -10.05 -10.44 8.79
C ASP A 433 -11.32 -11.30 8.88
N ARG A 434 -11.32 -12.48 8.25
CA ARG A 434 -12.43 -13.44 8.30
C ARG A 434 -12.68 -13.96 9.72
N LEU A 435 -11.63 -14.26 10.47
CA LEU A 435 -11.76 -14.72 11.87
C LEU A 435 -12.33 -13.63 12.76
N ILE A 436 -11.91 -12.37 12.58
CA ILE A 436 -12.50 -11.23 13.30
C ILE A 436 -14.00 -11.11 12.98
N LEU A 437 -14.38 -11.21 11.70
CA LEU A 437 -15.79 -11.18 11.29
C LEU A 437 -16.58 -12.36 11.89
N ALA A 438 -16.02 -13.58 11.86
CA ALA A 438 -16.64 -14.77 12.47
C ALA A 438 -16.83 -14.58 13.99
N GLY A 439 -15.88 -13.92 14.66
CA GLY A 439 -16.01 -13.58 16.08
C GLY A 439 -17.20 -12.65 16.36
N TRP A 440 -17.38 -11.59 15.55
CA TRP A 440 -18.53 -10.70 15.70
C TRP A 440 -19.87 -11.37 15.33
N ILE A 441 -19.89 -12.26 14.35
CA ILE A 441 -21.08 -13.07 14.03
C ILE A 441 -21.46 -13.95 15.22
N ALA A 442 -20.49 -14.69 15.79
CA ALA A 442 -20.73 -15.56 16.96
C ALA A 442 -21.23 -14.76 18.18
N HIS A 443 -20.66 -13.57 18.44
CA HIS A 443 -21.13 -12.67 19.50
C HIS A 443 -22.60 -12.28 19.28
N ALA A 444 -22.96 -11.87 18.07
CA ALA A 444 -24.32 -11.47 17.73
C ALA A 444 -25.34 -12.64 17.80
N GLU A 445 -24.86 -13.88 17.64
CA GLU A 445 -25.64 -15.13 17.79
C GLU A 445 -25.75 -15.58 19.25
N GLY A 446 -25.04 -14.92 20.18
CA GLY A 446 -25.07 -15.25 21.60
C GLY A 446 -24.13 -16.38 21.99
N ASP A 447 -23.07 -16.65 21.23
CA ASP A 447 -22.00 -17.59 21.53
C ASP A 447 -20.69 -16.83 21.90
N PRO A 448 -20.54 -16.37 23.15
CA PRO A 448 -19.40 -15.60 23.58
C PRO A 448 -18.08 -16.41 23.58
N GLU A 449 -18.15 -17.75 23.77
CA GLU A 449 -16.97 -18.61 23.77
C GLU A 449 -16.41 -18.77 22.35
N ALA A 450 -17.27 -18.98 21.36
CA ALA A 450 -16.86 -19.00 19.95
C ALA A 450 -16.31 -17.65 19.49
N ALA A 451 -16.96 -16.55 19.90
CA ALA A 451 -16.53 -15.18 19.58
C ALA A 451 -15.09 -14.92 20.05
N GLU A 452 -14.80 -15.21 21.32
CA GLU A 452 -13.46 -15.01 21.91
C GLU A 452 -12.41 -15.94 21.25
N ARG A 453 -12.77 -17.18 20.98
CA ARG A 453 -11.86 -18.13 20.31
C ARG A 453 -11.43 -17.59 18.94
N HIS A 454 -12.36 -17.13 18.10
CA HIS A 454 -12.04 -16.60 16.78
C HIS A 454 -11.16 -15.36 16.83
N MET A 455 -11.38 -14.43 17.78
CA MET A 455 -10.52 -13.25 17.96
C MET A 455 -9.10 -13.61 18.38
N LYS A 456 -8.94 -14.64 19.24
CA LYS A 456 -7.61 -15.13 19.64
C LYS A 456 -6.89 -15.84 18.50
N GLU A 457 -7.60 -16.68 17.74
CA GLU A 457 -7.05 -17.31 16.53
C GLU A 457 -6.58 -16.26 15.51
N ALA A 458 -7.31 -15.15 15.35
CA ALA A 458 -6.90 -14.04 14.50
C ALA A 458 -5.63 -13.37 15.01
N ALA A 459 -5.50 -13.15 16.33
CA ALA A 459 -4.32 -12.57 16.94
C ALA A 459 -3.08 -13.48 16.82
N ASP A 460 -3.26 -14.80 17.04
CA ASP A 460 -2.21 -15.80 16.87
C ASP A 460 -1.73 -15.88 15.40
N LEU A 461 -2.64 -15.69 14.45
CA LEU A 461 -2.29 -15.67 13.02
C LEU A 461 -1.56 -14.38 12.64
N GLU A 462 -1.93 -13.22 13.21
CA GLU A 462 -1.23 -11.95 13.03
C GLU A 462 0.22 -12.01 13.50
N ASP A 463 0.49 -12.70 14.63
CA ASP A 463 1.85 -12.89 15.16
C ASP A 463 2.78 -13.67 14.21
N GLY A 464 2.22 -14.42 13.29
CA GLY A 464 2.96 -15.23 12.31
C GLY A 464 3.19 -14.55 10.96
N VAL A 465 2.77 -13.28 10.77
CA VAL A 465 2.91 -12.59 9.49
C VAL A 465 3.21 -11.10 9.67
N GLU A 466 4.23 -10.60 8.99
CA GLU A 466 4.50 -9.16 8.93
C GLU A 466 3.48 -8.46 8.02
N LYS A 467 3.17 -7.17 8.30
CA LYS A 467 2.31 -6.39 7.40
C LYS A 467 2.94 -6.27 6.02
N HIS A 468 2.13 -6.34 5.00
CA HIS A 468 2.60 -6.06 3.63
C HIS A 468 2.93 -4.57 3.47
N PRO A 469 4.06 -4.19 2.81
CA PRO A 469 4.42 -2.80 2.59
C PRO A 469 3.37 -1.94 1.88
N VAL A 470 2.50 -2.55 1.05
CA VAL A 470 1.39 -1.82 0.41
C VAL A 470 0.42 -1.20 1.42
N SER A 471 0.35 -1.72 2.65
CA SER A 471 -0.59 -1.27 3.67
C SER A 471 0.08 -0.43 4.76
N PRO A 472 -0.51 0.70 5.21
CA PRO A 472 -0.05 1.39 6.41
C PRO A 472 -0.30 0.57 7.69
N GLY A 473 -1.29 -0.33 7.68
CA GLY A 473 -1.63 -1.15 8.85
C GLY A 473 -2.95 -1.89 8.67
N SER A 474 -3.24 -2.82 9.58
CA SER A 474 -4.48 -3.58 9.62
C SER A 474 -5.70 -2.66 9.60
N LEU A 475 -6.75 -3.07 8.88
CA LEU A 475 -8.04 -2.33 8.88
C LEU A 475 -8.67 -2.34 10.28
N LEU A 476 -8.63 -3.48 10.95
CA LEU A 476 -9.00 -3.65 12.36
C LEU A 476 -8.03 -4.68 12.99
N PRO A 477 -7.06 -4.26 13.82
CA PRO A 477 -6.16 -5.20 14.47
C PRO A 477 -6.92 -6.24 15.32
N PRO A 478 -6.53 -7.51 15.29
CA PRO A 478 -7.24 -8.58 16.02
C PRO A 478 -7.31 -8.35 17.54
N ARG A 479 -6.24 -7.80 18.13
CA ARG A 479 -6.19 -7.49 19.56
C ARG A 479 -7.07 -6.29 19.92
N GLU A 480 -7.20 -5.31 19.03
CA GLU A 480 -8.18 -4.22 19.19
C GLU A 480 -9.61 -4.76 19.10
N ALA A 481 -9.89 -5.62 18.11
CA ALA A 481 -11.18 -6.29 17.97
C ALA A 481 -11.53 -7.18 19.19
N LEU A 482 -10.54 -7.87 19.75
CA LEU A 482 -10.71 -8.63 21.00
C LEU A 482 -11.03 -7.70 22.18
N GLY A 483 -10.36 -6.57 22.27
CA GLY A 483 -10.66 -5.52 23.26
C GLY A 483 -12.09 -5.02 23.15
N ASP A 484 -12.55 -4.70 21.93
CA ASP A 484 -13.92 -4.27 21.66
C ASP A 484 -14.94 -5.36 22.07
N LEU A 485 -14.67 -6.64 21.78
CA LEU A 485 -15.49 -7.77 22.17
C LEU A 485 -15.57 -7.92 23.70
N LEU A 486 -14.43 -7.86 24.39
CA LEU A 486 -14.36 -7.98 25.85
C LEU A 486 -15.05 -6.80 26.55
N MET A 487 -14.99 -5.60 25.99
CA MET A 487 -15.80 -4.45 26.46
C MET A 487 -17.29 -4.71 26.33
N ALA A 488 -17.75 -5.28 25.21
CA ALA A 488 -19.15 -5.66 25.01
C ALA A 488 -19.62 -6.78 25.98
N GLN A 489 -18.70 -7.58 26.47
CA GLN A 489 -18.93 -8.62 27.49
C GLN A 489 -18.73 -8.14 28.93
N GLU A 490 -18.50 -6.84 29.18
CA GLU A 490 -18.23 -6.22 30.48
C GLU A 490 -16.97 -6.77 31.20
N ARG A 491 -16.02 -7.37 30.44
CA ARG A 491 -14.74 -7.91 30.94
C ARG A 491 -13.63 -6.87 30.86
N HIS A 492 -13.82 -5.77 31.55
CA HIS A 492 -13.06 -4.54 31.39
C HIS A 492 -11.54 -4.68 31.61
N ALA A 493 -11.11 -5.44 32.64
CA ALA A 493 -9.69 -5.63 32.92
C ALA A 493 -8.98 -6.40 31.78
N GLU A 494 -9.64 -7.40 31.23
CA GLU A 494 -9.12 -8.19 30.11
C GLU A 494 -9.14 -7.38 28.80
N ALA A 495 -10.19 -6.56 28.59
CA ALA A 495 -10.28 -5.64 27.47
C ALA A 495 -9.10 -4.67 27.44
N ARG A 496 -8.74 -4.09 28.61
CA ARG A 496 -7.58 -3.22 28.73
C ARG A 496 -6.30 -3.90 28.24
N HIS A 497 -6.02 -5.12 28.72
CA HIS A 497 -4.84 -5.87 28.31
C HIS A 497 -4.82 -6.15 26.80
N ALA A 498 -5.98 -6.43 26.19
CA ALA A 498 -6.07 -6.65 24.75
C ALA A 498 -5.73 -5.38 23.94
N TYR A 499 -6.23 -4.22 24.38
CA TYR A 499 -5.88 -2.94 23.74
C TYR A 499 -4.41 -2.55 23.96
N GLU A 500 -3.86 -2.76 25.16
CA GLU A 500 -2.45 -2.53 25.45
C GLU A 500 -1.55 -3.40 24.56
N ALA A 501 -1.88 -4.68 24.40
CA ALA A 501 -1.19 -5.58 23.49
C ALA A 501 -1.36 -5.19 21.99
N SER A 502 -2.48 -4.57 21.62
CA SER A 502 -2.63 -3.96 20.30
C SER A 502 -1.68 -2.78 20.09
N LEU A 503 -1.50 -1.95 21.11
CA LEU A 503 -0.59 -0.79 21.06
C LEU A 503 0.89 -1.17 21.01
N ASP A 504 1.26 -2.34 21.52
CA ASP A 504 2.62 -2.89 21.40
C ASP A 504 2.98 -3.20 19.93
N VAL A 505 1.99 -3.60 19.11
CA VAL A 505 2.15 -3.90 17.66
C VAL A 505 1.91 -2.66 16.80
N TRP A 506 0.89 -1.87 17.17
CA TRP A 506 0.39 -0.70 16.43
C TRP A 506 0.39 0.54 17.31
N PRO A 507 1.56 1.16 17.55
CA PRO A 507 1.68 2.32 18.44
C PRO A 507 0.83 3.51 17.99
N GLY A 508 0.33 4.28 18.94
CA GLY A 508 -0.39 5.52 18.66
C GLY A 508 -1.76 5.36 17.99
N ARG A 509 -2.34 4.14 17.94
CA ARG A 509 -3.68 3.94 17.36
C ARG A 509 -4.76 4.57 18.21
N TYR A 510 -5.58 5.43 17.59
CA TYR A 510 -6.68 6.15 18.22
C TYR A 510 -7.64 5.22 18.98
N ASN A 511 -8.17 4.20 18.31
CA ASN A 511 -9.19 3.32 18.88
C ASN A 511 -8.63 2.43 20.00
N SER A 512 -7.39 1.95 19.88
CA SER A 512 -6.74 1.18 20.93
C SER A 512 -6.46 2.04 22.18
N LEU A 513 -5.99 3.29 22.02
CA LEU A 513 -5.77 4.22 23.13
C LEU A 513 -7.09 4.59 23.83
N LEU A 514 -8.12 4.92 23.07
CA LEU A 514 -9.44 5.23 23.63
C LEU A 514 -10.08 4.02 24.31
N GLY A 515 -9.96 2.84 23.70
CA GLY A 515 -10.45 1.58 24.23
C GLY A 515 -9.77 1.20 25.55
N ALA A 516 -8.43 1.29 25.61
CA ALA A 516 -7.65 1.05 26.83
C ALA A 516 -8.03 2.01 27.96
N ALA A 517 -8.19 3.30 27.65
CA ALA A 517 -8.61 4.32 28.61
C ALA A 517 -10.00 4.01 29.20
N ARG A 518 -10.97 3.71 28.35
CA ARG A 518 -12.34 3.35 28.75
C ARG A 518 -12.38 2.06 29.56
N ALA A 519 -11.62 1.06 29.16
CA ALA A 519 -11.53 -0.23 29.84
C ALA A 519 -10.90 -0.08 31.23
N ALA A 520 -9.80 0.68 31.36
CA ALA A 520 -9.16 0.99 32.64
C ALA A 520 -10.13 1.71 33.58
N ARG A 521 -10.84 2.74 33.11
CA ARG A 521 -11.84 3.47 33.90
C ARG A 521 -12.98 2.54 34.36
N ALA A 522 -13.51 1.72 33.49
CA ALA A 522 -14.59 0.77 33.82
C ALA A 522 -14.13 -0.31 34.81
N ALA A 523 -12.84 -0.67 34.80
CA ALA A 523 -12.23 -1.56 35.78
C ALA A 523 -11.89 -0.87 37.12
N GLY A 524 -12.07 0.45 37.25
CA GLY A 524 -11.76 1.24 38.47
C GLY A 524 -10.30 1.68 38.56
N ASP A 525 -9.52 1.56 37.51
CA ASP A 525 -8.14 2.05 37.43
C ASP A 525 -8.11 3.47 36.83
N GLU A 526 -8.33 4.46 37.68
CA GLU A 526 -8.35 5.88 37.30
C GLU A 526 -6.98 6.40 36.84
N GLU A 527 -5.88 5.86 37.40
CA GLU A 527 -4.52 6.25 37.02
C GLU A 527 -4.18 5.73 35.61
N GLY A 528 -4.43 4.44 35.34
CA GLY A 528 -4.26 3.85 34.02
C GLY A 528 -5.15 4.52 32.98
N ALA A 529 -6.42 4.79 33.32
CA ALA A 529 -7.33 5.51 32.43
C ALA A 529 -6.78 6.89 32.02
N ARG A 530 -6.29 7.66 33.00
CA ARG A 530 -5.72 9.00 32.75
C ARG A 530 -4.46 8.91 31.89
N ALA A 531 -3.61 7.90 32.09
CA ALA A 531 -2.40 7.71 31.29
C ALA A 531 -2.75 7.46 29.80
N HIS A 532 -3.71 6.59 29.51
CA HIS A 532 -4.14 6.31 28.14
C HIS A 532 -4.88 7.51 27.51
N TYR A 533 -5.72 8.24 28.25
CA TYR A 533 -6.31 9.48 27.75
C TYR A 533 -5.26 10.54 27.44
N GLN A 534 -4.21 10.66 28.27
CA GLN A 534 -3.11 11.59 27.99
C GLN A 534 -2.35 11.18 26.73
N ALA A 535 -2.06 9.88 26.54
CA ALA A 535 -1.43 9.37 25.32
C ALA A 535 -2.30 9.66 24.08
N LEU A 536 -3.62 9.47 24.17
CA LEU A 536 -4.53 9.86 23.09
C LEU A 536 -4.47 11.37 22.81
N MET A 537 -4.45 12.20 23.85
CA MET A 537 -4.36 13.67 23.68
C MET A 537 -3.06 14.10 23.01
N ASN A 538 -1.96 13.38 23.24
CA ASN A 538 -0.69 13.64 22.56
C ASN A 538 -0.78 13.31 21.06
N VAL A 539 -1.41 12.17 20.71
CA VAL A 539 -1.63 11.76 19.32
C VAL A 539 -2.49 12.75 18.54
N VAL A 540 -3.52 13.33 19.19
CA VAL A 540 -4.45 14.29 18.57
C VAL A 540 -4.05 15.74 18.82
N GLU A 541 -2.82 16.02 19.25
CA GLU A 541 -2.31 17.38 19.40
C GLU A 541 -2.42 18.11 18.06
N ASP A 542 -2.90 19.35 18.08
CA ASP A 542 -3.18 20.19 16.90
C ASP A 542 -4.25 19.66 15.90
N ALA A 543 -4.88 18.52 16.16
CA ALA A 543 -5.99 18.04 15.35
C ALA A 543 -7.32 18.71 15.73
N ARG A 544 -8.32 18.65 14.84
CA ARG A 544 -9.69 19.04 15.17
C ARG A 544 -10.24 18.13 16.25
N ARG A 545 -10.82 18.74 17.32
CA ARG A 545 -11.29 18.02 18.50
C ARG A 545 -12.78 17.63 18.40
N ASP A 546 -13.28 17.37 17.20
CA ASP A 546 -14.70 17.13 16.96
C ASP A 546 -15.12 15.69 17.25
N ARG A 547 -14.18 14.74 17.22
CA ARG A 547 -14.46 13.33 17.49
C ARG A 547 -14.82 13.12 18.97
N PRO A 548 -15.94 12.43 19.30
CA PRO A 548 -16.44 12.32 20.68
C PRO A 548 -15.41 11.77 21.69
N GLY A 549 -14.54 10.85 21.28
CA GLY A 549 -13.47 10.30 22.12
C GLY A 549 -12.42 11.34 22.51
N VAL A 550 -12.12 12.31 21.63
CA VAL A 550 -11.18 13.42 21.94
C VAL A 550 -11.76 14.34 23.02
N GLN A 551 -13.06 14.65 22.93
CA GLN A 551 -13.74 15.48 23.94
C GLN A 551 -13.78 14.78 25.30
N GLU A 552 -14.02 13.46 25.30
CA GLU A 552 -13.96 12.63 26.49
C GLU A 552 -12.55 12.68 27.11
N ALA A 553 -11.51 12.42 26.32
CA ALA A 553 -10.11 12.46 26.77
C ALA A 553 -9.72 13.83 27.35
N ALA A 554 -10.04 14.93 26.65
CA ALA A 554 -9.76 16.28 27.11
C ALA A 554 -10.41 16.57 28.46
N SER A 555 -11.64 16.10 28.70
CA SER A 555 -12.32 16.27 30.00
C SER A 555 -11.64 15.50 31.14
N MET A 556 -11.07 14.32 30.85
CA MET A 556 -10.44 13.43 31.84
C MET A 556 -9.03 13.88 32.22
N VAL A 557 -8.28 14.51 31.33
CA VAL A 557 -6.93 15.02 31.59
C VAL A 557 -6.90 16.48 32.05
N GLY A 558 -8.05 17.14 32.08
CA GLY A 558 -8.16 18.54 32.58
C GLY A 558 -7.74 19.60 31.56
N VAL A 559 -7.69 19.28 30.27
CA VAL A 559 -7.41 20.21 29.15
C VAL A 559 -8.72 20.78 28.59
N GLY A 560 -9.71 21.01 29.43
CA GLY A 560 -11.02 21.47 29.03
C GLY A 560 -11.33 22.85 29.62
N GLY A 561 -11.22 23.92 28.79
CA GLY A 561 -11.84 25.22 29.05
C GLY A 561 -10.90 26.41 29.23
N SER A 562 -10.47 26.99 28.16
CA SER A 562 -10.15 28.42 28.09
C SER A 562 -10.85 29.02 26.87
#